data_bd7c17d95770b5f6a337029a4eec6c51
#
_entry.id   bd7c17d95770b5f6a337029a4eec6c51
#
_cell.length_a   1.000
_cell.length_b   1.000
_cell.length_c   1.000
_cell.angle_alpha   90.00
_cell.angle_beta   90.00
_cell.angle_gamma   90.00
#
_symmetry.space_group_name_H-M   'P 1'
#
loop_
_entity.id
_entity.type
_entity.pdbx_description
1 polymer ?
#
loop_
_entity_poly.entity_id
_entity_poly.type
_entity_poly.pdbx_seq_one_letter_code
_entity_poly.pdbx_strand_id
1 'polypeptide(L)'
;MSTTDTLDDAMGILESCIGVMDARMELLNDGVADATRTLLKIAHTSLKAAIDGDTLDLQEEASRCLYEADAVLNVAAREADDAATWGALTLLELVRKMVNAAAEAVMEVTS
;
A
#
# COMPACT_ATOMS: atom_id res chain seq x y z
N MET A 1 13.15 1.16 -16.47
CA MET A 1 11.84 1.63 -16.02
C MET A 1 12.06 2.86 -15.13
N SER A 2 11.30 3.92 -15.33
CA SER A 2 11.46 5.13 -14.52
C SER A 2 10.80 4.96 -13.15
N THR A 3 11.22 5.79 -12.18
CA THR A 3 10.62 5.82 -10.86
C THR A 3 9.11 6.12 -10.95
N THR A 4 8.72 7.03 -11.84
CA THR A 4 7.32 7.38 -12.05
C THR A 4 6.52 6.18 -12.54
N ASP A 5 7.05 5.40 -13.48
CA ASP A 5 6.39 4.20 -13.99
C ASP A 5 6.21 3.17 -12.88
N THR A 6 7.23 2.98 -12.05
CA THR A 6 7.16 2.06 -10.91
C THR A 6 6.09 2.50 -9.91
N LEU A 7 6.03 3.79 -9.59
CA LEU A 7 5.03 4.33 -8.68
C LEU A 7 3.61 4.22 -9.25
N ASP A 8 3.46 4.44 -10.55
CA ASP A 8 2.16 4.32 -11.22
C ASP A 8 1.65 2.88 -11.17
N ASP A 9 2.52 1.91 -11.45
CA ASP A 9 2.19 0.48 -11.35
C ASP A 9 1.84 0.10 -9.92
N ALA A 10 2.63 0.56 -8.94
CA ALA A 10 2.37 0.31 -7.53
C ALA A 10 1.03 0.88 -7.10
N MET A 11 0.68 2.07 -7.58
CA MET A 11 -0.58 2.72 -7.27
C MET A 11 -1.78 1.93 -7.80
N GLY A 12 -1.66 1.37 -9.01
CA GLY A 12 -2.70 0.52 -9.58
C GLY A 12 -2.94 -0.75 -8.75
N ILE A 13 -1.86 -1.39 -8.30
CA ILE A 13 -1.95 -2.57 -7.44
C ILE A 13 -2.55 -2.21 -6.09
N LEU A 14 -2.14 -1.06 -5.53
CA LEU A 14 -2.67 -0.56 -4.27
C LEU A 14 -4.18 -0.29 -4.34
N GLU A 15 -4.65 0.25 -5.46
CA GLU A 15 -6.08 0.45 -5.68
C GLU A 15 -6.85 -0.86 -5.63
N SER A 16 -6.26 -1.95 -6.16
CA SER A 16 -6.85 -3.28 -6.08
C SER A 16 -6.94 -3.77 -4.63
N CYS A 17 -5.91 -3.51 -3.82
CA CYS A 17 -5.93 -3.84 -2.39
C CYS A 17 -7.04 -3.08 -1.68
N ILE A 18 -7.19 -1.80 -1.96
CA ILE A 18 -8.24 -0.96 -1.37
C ILE A 18 -9.61 -1.51 -1.74
N GLY A 19 -9.81 -1.93 -2.99
CA GLY A 19 -11.05 -2.55 -3.45
C GLY A 19 -11.40 -3.80 -2.67
N VAL A 20 -10.43 -4.66 -2.38
CA VAL A 20 -10.64 -5.86 -1.58
C VAL A 20 -11.06 -5.49 -0.15
N MET A 21 -10.41 -4.48 0.44
CA MET A 21 -10.76 -4.02 1.79
C MET A 21 -12.16 -3.40 1.84
N ASP A 22 -12.55 -2.64 0.82
CA ASP A 22 -13.90 -2.08 0.72
C ASP A 22 -14.95 -3.20 0.69
N ALA A 23 -14.71 -4.23 -0.10
CA ALA A 23 -15.63 -5.38 -0.19
C ALA A 23 -15.76 -6.11 1.15
N ARG A 24 -14.65 -6.29 1.86
CA ARG A 24 -14.69 -6.95 3.17
C ARG A 24 -15.42 -6.12 4.21
N MET A 25 -15.26 -4.80 4.20
CA MET A 25 -15.99 -3.93 5.12
C MET A 25 -17.50 -4.07 4.96
N GLU A 26 -17.97 -4.13 3.71
CA GLU A 26 -19.41 -4.30 3.44
C GLU A 26 -19.93 -5.64 3.94
N LEU A 27 -19.12 -6.70 3.80
CA LEU A 27 -19.53 -8.05 4.16
C LEU A 27 -19.48 -8.31 5.66
N LEU A 28 -18.43 -7.82 6.33
CA LEU A 28 -18.13 -8.21 7.70
C LEU A 28 -18.22 -7.09 8.73
N ASN A 29 -18.42 -5.84 8.27
CA ASN A 29 -18.39 -4.66 9.15
C ASN A 29 -17.16 -4.71 10.08
N ASP A 30 -16.00 -4.96 9.50
CA ASP A 30 -14.77 -5.32 10.20
C ASP A 30 -13.91 -4.07 10.44
N GLY A 31 -13.65 -3.73 11.70
CA GLY A 31 -12.81 -2.59 12.07
C GLY A 31 -11.37 -2.74 11.59
N VAL A 32 -10.86 -3.97 11.46
CA VAL A 32 -9.51 -4.22 10.94
C VAL A 32 -9.45 -3.86 9.45
N ALA A 33 -10.48 -4.23 8.68
CA ALA A 33 -10.55 -3.87 7.27
C ALA A 33 -10.63 -2.35 7.09
N ASP A 34 -11.40 -1.68 7.95
CA ASP A 34 -11.50 -0.22 7.93
C ASP A 34 -10.15 0.45 8.22
N ALA A 35 -9.46 0.00 9.27
CA ALA A 35 -8.15 0.54 9.64
C ALA A 35 -7.12 0.30 8.51
N THR A 36 -7.11 -0.89 7.94
CA THR A 36 -6.21 -1.22 6.83
C THR A 36 -6.51 -0.33 5.63
N ARG A 37 -7.77 -0.18 5.27
CA ARG A 37 -8.18 0.67 4.16
C ARG A 37 -7.72 2.11 4.36
N THR A 38 -7.86 2.64 5.58
CA THR A 38 -7.45 4.00 5.90
C THR A 38 -5.93 4.18 5.67
N LEU A 39 -5.13 3.24 6.15
CA LEU A 39 -3.68 3.26 5.95
C LEU A 39 -3.31 3.19 4.46
N LEU A 40 -3.99 2.34 3.70
CA LEU A 40 -3.75 2.20 2.27
C LEU A 40 -4.11 3.47 1.51
N LYS A 41 -5.17 4.17 1.91
CA LYS A 41 -5.56 5.44 1.28
C LYS A 41 -4.57 6.55 1.56
N ILE A 42 -4.00 6.60 2.77
CA ILE A 42 -2.94 7.56 3.09
C ILE A 42 -1.72 7.30 2.21
N ALA A 43 -1.32 6.04 2.08
CA ALA A 43 -0.21 5.66 1.20
C ALA A 43 -0.50 6.03 -0.26
N HIS A 44 -1.72 5.81 -0.73
CA HIS A 44 -2.14 6.15 -2.08
C HIS A 44 -1.97 7.65 -2.36
N THR A 45 -2.38 8.48 -1.41
CA THR A 45 -2.21 9.94 -1.51
C THR A 45 -0.74 10.32 -1.63
N SER A 46 0.13 9.69 -0.82
CA SER A 46 1.57 9.95 -0.87
C SER A 46 2.20 9.49 -2.19
N LEU A 47 1.75 8.37 -2.75
CA LEU A 47 2.23 7.90 -4.05
C LEU A 47 1.81 8.83 -5.18
N LYS A 48 0.58 9.30 -5.13
CA LYS A 48 0.08 10.25 -6.13
C LYS A 48 0.87 11.56 -6.09
N ALA A 49 1.15 12.07 -4.90
CA ALA A 49 1.98 13.28 -4.75
C ALA A 49 3.38 13.05 -5.32
N ALA A 50 3.97 11.88 -5.09
CA ALA A 50 5.30 11.55 -5.60
C ALA A 50 5.32 11.49 -7.13
N ILE A 51 4.27 10.95 -7.75
CA ILE A 51 4.13 10.93 -9.22
C ILE A 51 4.09 12.36 -9.76
N ASP A 52 3.43 13.27 -9.05
CA ASP A 52 3.31 14.68 -9.43
C ASP A 52 4.59 15.49 -9.10
N GLY A 53 5.60 14.87 -8.51
CA GLY A 53 6.90 15.49 -8.25
C GLY A 53 7.22 15.75 -6.79
N ASP A 54 6.26 15.57 -5.88
CA ASP A 54 6.47 15.76 -4.43
C ASP A 54 6.82 14.42 -3.79
N THR A 55 8.10 14.17 -3.62
CA THR A 55 8.62 12.90 -3.11
C THR A 55 8.92 12.91 -1.61
N LEU A 56 8.63 14.01 -0.91
CA LEU A 56 8.98 14.16 0.51
C LEU A 56 8.38 13.06 1.37
N ASP A 57 7.11 12.75 1.16
CA ASP A 57 6.38 11.78 1.98
C ASP A 57 6.50 10.34 1.48
N LEU A 58 7.21 10.13 0.38
CA LEU A 58 7.28 8.80 -0.23
C LEU A 58 7.91 7.79 0.72
N GLN A 59 9.03 8.13 1.33
CA GLN A 59 9.75 7.22 2.19
C GLN A 59 9.17 7.17 3.60
N GLU A 60 8.83 8.33 4.18
CA GLU A 60 8.37 8.40 5.56
C GLU A 60 6.90 8.03 5.70
N GLU A 61 6.04 8.64 4.92
CA GLU A 61 4.59 8.44 5.04
C GLU A 61 4.12 7.18 4.35
N ALA A 62 4.42 7.03 3.06
CA ALA A 62 3.92 5.90 2.29
C ALA A 62 4.50 4.57 2.79
N SER A 63 5.81 4.50 2.98
CA SER A 63 6.46 3.27 3.44
C SER A 63 5.98 2.87 4.83
N ARG A 64 5.83 3.84 5.73
CA ARG A 64 5.33 3.59 7.08
C ARG A 64 3.90 3.08 7.07
N CYS A 65 3.01 3.74 6.31
CA CYS A 65 1.60 3.33 6.25
C CYS A 65 1.45 1.94 5.64
N LEU A 66 2.24 1.64 4.60
CA LEU A 66 2.22 0.32 3.98
C LEU A 66 2.76 -0.76 4.92
N TYR A 67 3.80 -0.44 5.70
CA TYR A 67 4.33 -1.36 6.71
C TYR A 67 3.29 -1.66 7.78
N GLU A 68 2.63 -0.62 8.31
CA GLU A 68 1.60 -0.77 9.34
C GLU A 68 0.40 -1.56 8.80
N ALA A 69 -0.02 -1.27 7.57
CA ALA A 69 -1.12 -2.00 6.91
C ALA A 69 -0.78 -3.47 6.74
N ASP A 70 0.46 -3.78 6.34
CA ASP A 70 0.94 -5.15 6.21
C ASP A 70 0.87 -5.89 7.54
N ALA A 71 1.34 -5.27 8.62
CA ALA A 71 1.32 -5.88 9.95
C ALA A 71 -0.10 -6.20 10.41
N VAL A 72 -1.02 -5.25 10.24
CA VAL A 72 -2.43 -5.43 10.61
C VAL A 72 -3.08 -6.50 9.74
N LEU A 73 -2.86 -6.44 8.44
CA LEU A 73 -3.47 -7.37 7.50
C LEU A 73 -2.94 -8.79 7.66
N ASN A 74 -1.67 -8.93 8.04
CA ASN A 74 -1.06 -10.23 8.31
C ASN A 74 -1.78 -10.95 9.46
N VAL A 75 -2.07 -10.23 10.54
CA VAL A 75 -2.83 -10.78 11.67
C VAL A 75 -4.25 -11.15 11.22
N ALA A 76 -4.90 -10.26 10.49
CA ALA A 76 -6.26 -10.49 9.99
C ALA A 76 -6.31 -11.71 9.05
N ALA A 77 -5.33 -11.89 8.19
CA ALA A 77 -5.26 -13.02 7.27
C ALA A 77 -5.14 -14.35 7.99
N ARG A 78 -4.34 -14.37 9.06
CA ARG A 78 -4.17 -15.59 9.88
C ARG A 78 -5.44 -15.97 10.62
N GLU A 79 -6.16 -14.98 11.15
CA GLU A 79 -7.40 -15.21 11.91
C GLU A 79 -8.56 -15.59 11.00
N ALA A 80 -8.71 -14.89 9.88
CA ALA A 80 -9.82 -15.12 8.95
C ALA A 80 -9.60 -16.34 8.06
N ASP A 81 -8.35 -16.63 7.73
CA ASP A 81 -7.93 -17.73 6.84
C ASP A 81 -8.77 -17.77 5.55
N ASP A 82 -8.94 -16.63 4.91
CA ASP A 82 -9.69 -16.56 3.65
C ASP A 82 -8.80 -16.08 2.51
N ALA A 83 -9.09 -16.60 1.31
CA ALA A 83 -8.29 -16.36 0.11
C ALA A 83 -8.21 -14.88 -0.27
N ALA A 84 -9.29 -14.12 -0.08
CA ALA A 84 -9.31 -12.70 -0.43
C ALA A 84 -8.34 -11.90 0.43
N THR A 85 -8.31 -12.16 1.74
CA THR A 85 -7.38 -11.48 2.66
C THR A 85 -5.93 -11.86 2.36
N TRP A 86 -5.65 -13.14 2.13
CA TRP A 86 -4.31 -13.58 1.74
C TRP A 86 -3.88 -12.97 0.40
N GLY A 87 -4.81 -12.87 -0.56
CA GLY A 87 -4.56 -12.24 -1.84
C GLY A 87 -4.21 -10.76 -1.70
N ALA A 88 -4.97 -10.03 -0.88
CA ALA A 88 -4.70 -8.63 -0.59
C ALA A 88 -3.32 -8.45 0.05
N LEU A 89 -2.95 -9.32 0.99
CA LEU A 89 -1.63 -9.29 1.64
C LEU A 89 -0.51 -9.48 0.62
N THR A 90 -0.68 -10.41 -0.32
CA THR A 90 0.30 -10.67 -1.38
C THR A 90 0.48 -9.42 -2.26
N LEU A 91 -0.62 -8.78 -2.65
CA LEU A 91 -0.57 -7.56 -3.44
C LEU A 91 0.12 -6.43 -2.66
N LEU A 92 -0.18 -6.31 -1.38
CA LEU A 92 0.43 -5.30 -0.51
C LEU A 92 1.93 -5.50 -0.37
N GLU A 93 2.40 -6.73 -0.24
CA GLU A 93 3.83 -7.02 -0.20
C GLU A 93 4.53 -6.59 -1.49
N LEU A 94 3.90 -6.82 -2.63
CA LEU A 94 4.43 -6.38 -3.91
C LEU A 94 4.50 -4.85 -3.97
N VAL A 95 3.45 -4.16 -3.55
CA VAL A 95 3.43 -2.68 -3.50
C VAL A 95 4.56 -2.16 -2.63
N ARG A 96 4.78 -2.77 -1.46
CA ARG A 96 5.86 -2.36 -0.55
C ARG A 96 7.23 -2.47 -1.21
N LYS A 97 7.49 -3.56 -1.91
CA LYS A 97 8.76 -3.75 -2.62
C LYS A 97 8.96 -2.68 -3.69
N MET A 98 7.92 -2.38 -4.45
CA MET A 98 7.98 -1.36 -5.51
C MET A 98 8.19 0.04 -4.94
N VAL A 99 7.48 0.38 -3.86
CA VAL A 99 7.61 1.68 -3.20
C VAL A 99 8.99 1.85 -2.58
N ASN A 100 9.52 0.82 -1.93
CA ASN A 100 10.86 0.86 -1.34
C ASN A 100 11.92 1.06 -2.42
N ALA A 101 11.80 0.37 -3.55
CA ALA A 101 12.73 0.54 -4.67
C ALA A 101 12.67 1.96 -5.24
N ALA A 102 11.47 2.52 -5.38
CA ALA A 102 11.28 3.88 -5.87
C ALA A 102 11.85 4.90 -4.89
N ALA A 103 11.65 4.70 -3.59
CA ALA A 103 12.17 5.59 -2.55
C ALA A 103 13.71 5.59 -2.54
N GLU A 104 14.33 4.43 -2.69
CA GLU A 104 15.79 4.32 -2.81
C GLU A 104 16.32 5.05 -4.04
N ALA A 105 15.65 4.90 -5.18
CA ALA A 105 16.03 5.58 -6.41
C ALA A 105 15.96 7.09 -6.27
N VAL A 106 14.95 7.62 -5.59
CA VAL A 106 14.81 9.06 -5.32
C VAL A 106 15.95 9.53 -4.42
N MET A 107 16.31 8.78 -3.40
CA MET A 107 17.40 9.12 -2.49
C MET A 107 18.75 9.16 -3.21
N GLU A 108 19.00 8.22 -4.11
CA GLU A 108 20.25 8.19 -4.89
C GLU A 108 20.38 9.42 -5.78
N VAL A 109 19.29 9.91 -6.34
CA VAL A 109 19.29 11.07 -7.21
C VAL A 109 19.55 12.36 -6.41
N THR A 110 19.07 12.42 -5.16
CA THR A 110 19.18 13.63 -4.32
C THR A 110 20.41 13.66 -3.44
N SER A 111 21.13 12.57 -3.31
CA SER A 111 22.33 12.50 -2.47
C SER A 111 23.62 12.99 -3.14
#